data_11c5371e52a707d0d76b5ceb4c0c1b19
#
_entry.id   11c5371e52a707d0d76b5ceb4c0c1b19
#
_cell.length_a   1.000
_cell.length_b   1.000
_cell.length_c   1.000
_cell.angle_alpha   90.00
_cell.angle_beta   90.00
_cell.angle_gamma   90.00
#
_symmetry.space_group_name_H-M   'P 1'
#
loop_
_entity.id
_entity.type
_entity.pdbx_description
1 polymer ?
#
loop_
_entity_poly.entity_id
_entity_poly.type
_entity_poly.pdbx_seq_one_letter_code
_entity_poly.pdbx_strand_id
1 'polypeptide(L)'
;MHLRRHFTLRRMLPALALATVSTSVLACASCGCTLSSDWDSQGFTTQTGLRLDVRYDYLNQDQLRSGKGQASAAAVGASGQEVEKFTRNNYLTVGVDYTFSPEWGVNVQLPWINRNHATLGTDSDGSSPATGAYASSTSDLGDVKIVGRYQGFTPQRNLGIMFGLKLPTGSHTRTGISTDPANPGAAAVIDRGLQPGTGTTDAILGVYYFDSFNKNWDYFGQATVQAALDSSDGFKPGTGYNLNVGVRYMGFAEVIPQLQLNTRYVMHDTGAAADTVSTGGTLMYLSPGVVVPVSKRASVYGFVQLPVYQDVRGVQLTPRYTASIGARYAF
;
A
#
# COMPACT_ATOMS: atom_id res chain seq x y z
N MET A 1 25.61 41.78 74.85
CA MET A 1 24.19 41.74 74.45
C MET A 1 24.11 41.29 72.98
N HIS A 2 24.08 40.00 72.73
CA HIS A 2 24.17 39.40 71.37
C HIS A 2 22.80 38.84 70.98
N LEU A 3 22.16 39.45 69.98
CA LEU A 3 20.99 38.89 69.32
C LEU A 3 21.43 37.92 68.24
N ARG A 4 21.12 36.63 68.38
CA ARG A 4 21.20 35.63 67.34
C ARG A 4 19.89 35.63 66.54
N ARG A 5 19.97 35.97 65.25
CA ARG A 5 18.90 35.78 64.25
C ARG A 5 18.98 34.35 63.72
N HIS A 6 17.93 33.56 63.97
CA HIS A 6 17.76 32.28 63.29
C HIS A 6 17.18 32.45 61.90
N PHE A 7 17.93 32.07 60.88
CA PHE A 7 17.48 31.97 59.50
C PHE A 7 16.90 30.55 59.29
N THR A 8 15.58 30.47 59.11
CA THR A 8 14.91 29.22 58.71
C THR A 8 14.93 29.13 57.19
N LEU A 9 15.73 28.19 56.66
CA LEU A 9 15.82 27.86 55.24
C LEU A 9 14.62 26.99 54.85
N ARG A 10 13.59 27.57 54.23
CA ARG A 10 12.49 26.84 53.59
C ARG A 10 13.04 26.16 52.33
N ARG A 11 13.17 24.84 52.38
CA ARG A 11 13.45 24.00 51.22
C ARG A 11 12.23 24.00 50.29
N MET A 12 12.31 24.72 49.16
CA MET A 12 11.40 24.53 48.02
C MET A 12 11.87 23.33 47.23
N LEU A 13 11.12 22.21 47.29
CA LEU A 13 11.21 21.12 46.33
C LEU A 13 10.54 21.58 45.03
N PRO A 14 11.22 21.53 43.85
CA PRO A 14 10.51 21.64 42.61
C PRO A 14 9.75 20.30 42.36
N ALA A 15 8.43 20.42 42.28
CA ALA A 15 7.60 19.33 41.74
C ALA A 15 7.93 19.16 40.26
N LEU A 16 8.67 18.10 39.93
CA LEU A 16 8.91 17.66 38.57
C LEU A 16 7.62 17.03 38.05
N ALA A 17 6.80 17.79 37.33
CA ALA A 17 5.65 17.27 36.62
C ALA A 17 6.19 16.37 35.49
N LEU A 18 6.14 15.07 35.67
CA LEU A 18 6.27 14.11 34.57
C LEU A 18 5.06 14.29 33.66
N ALA A 19 5.24 15.00 32.56
CA ALA A 19 4.31 14.96 31.44
C ALA A 19 4.43 13.54 30.84
N THR A 20 3.52 12.67 31.17
CA THR A 20 3.33 11.40 30.45
C THR A 20 2.81 11.76 29.05
N VAL A 21 3.70 11.78 28.08
CA VAL A 21 3.34 11.79 26.66
C VAL A 21 2.72 10.41 26.39
N SER A 22 1.39 10.33 26.41
CA SER A 22 0.68 9.19 25.88
C SER A 22 0.94 9.15 24.37
N THR A 23 1.83 8.26 23.93
CA THR A 23 1.98 7.92 22.52
C THR A 23 0.71 7.20 22.12
N SER A 24 -0.14 7.87 21.35
CA SER A 24 -1.29 7.23 20.70
C SER A 24 -0.75 6.13 19.78
N VAL A 25 -1.07 4.87 20.08
CA VAL A 25 -0.78 3.74 19.19
C VAL A 25 -1.83 3.80 18.09
N LEU A 26 -1.45 4.36 16.95
CA LEU A 26 -2.30 4.47 15.77
C LEU A 26 -2.29 3.12 15.06
N ALA A 27 -3.44 2.51 14.88
CA ALA A 27 -3.59 1.33 14.02
C ALA A 27 -3.61 1.80 12.56
N CYS A 28 -2.82 1.17 11.71
CA CYS A 28 -2.62 1.64 10.34
C CYS A 28 -3.28 0.73 9.31
N ALA A 29 -4.33 1.21 8.65
CA ALA A 29 -4.92 0.57 7.47
C ALA A 29 -4.00 0.60 6.23
N SER A 30 -2.81 1.16 6.35
CA SER A 30 -1.95 1.51 5.23
C SER A 30 -1.03 0.41 4.76
N CYS A 31 -1.01 -0.74 5.40
CA CYS A 31 -0.04 -1.81 5.17
C CYS A 31 0.02 -2.35 3.76
N GLY A 32 0.21 -1.45 2.81
CA GLY A 32 0.58 -1.85 1.46
C GLY A 32 -0.30 -2.97 0.88
N CYS A 33 -1.57 -3.00 1.28
CA CYS A 33 -2.53 -3.97 0.77
C CYS A 33 -2.84 -3.81 -0.71
N THR A 34 -2.28 -2.77 -1.34
CA THR A 34 -2.23 -2.69 -2.81
C THR A 34 -1.22 -3.69 -3.30
N LEU A 35 -1.69 -4.89 -3.57
CA LEU A 35 -0.94 -5.86 -4.34
C LEU A 35 -0.66 -5.27 -5.71
N SER A 36 0.58 -5.44 -6.16
CA SER A 36 0.91 -5.11 -7.54
C SER A 36 0.10 -6.03 -8.46
N SER A 37 -0.95 -5.51 -9.06
CA SER A 37 -1.65 -6.13 -10.18
C SER A 37 -0.97 -5.78 -11.50
N ASP A 38 0.24 -5.22 -11.45
CA ASP A 38 0.96 -4.64 -12.59
C ASP A 38 1.57 -5.67 -13.54
N TRP A 39 1.40 -6.97 -13.30
CA TRP A 39 1.98 -8.03 -14.11
C TRP A 39 1.63 -7.92 -15.59
N ASP A 40 0.44 -7.42 -15.93
CA ASP A 40 0.06 -7.21 -17.33
C ASP A 40 0.50 -5.84 -17.86
N SER A 41 0.58 -4.82 -17.00
CA SER A 41 1.06 -3.47 -17.36
C SER A 41 2.58 -3.39 -17.50
N GLN A 42 3.32 -4.27 -16.85
CA GLN A 42 4.79 -4.28 -16.92
C GLN A 42 5.32 -4.89 -18.22
N GLY A 43 4.43 -5.21 -19.16
CA GLY A 43 4.76 -5.50 -20.53
C GLY A 43 5.84 -6.55 -20.68
N PHE A 44 5.52 -7.83 -20.44
CA PHE A 44 6.32 -8.94 -20.95
C PHE A 44 6.28 -8.94 -22.48
N THR A 45 6.87 -7.94 -23.09
CA THR A 45 6.84 -7.74 -24.52
C THR A 45 8.21 -7.36 -25.06
N THR A 46 8.54 -7.92 -26.18
CA THR A 46 9.73 -7.56 -26.97
C THR A 46 9.40 -6.59 -28.10
N GLN A 47 8.12 -6.26 -28.31
CA GLN A 47 7.70 -5.34 -29.36
C GLN A 47 8.03 -3.91 -28.96
N THR A 48 8.75 -3.21 -29.81
CA THR A 48 9.05 -1.78 -29.67
C THR A 48 7.79 -0.94 -29.85
N GLY A 49 7.76 0.22 -29.24
CA GLY A 49 6.67 1.19 -29.38
C GLY A 49 6.14 1.67 -28.05
N LEU A 50 5.16 2.54 -28.14
CA LEU A 50 4.46 3.16 -27.03
C LEU A 50 3.20 2.35 -26.68
N ARG A 51 2.95 2.17 -25.38
CA ARG A 51 1.71 1.59 -24.84
C ARG A 51 1.17 2.48 -23.75
N LEU A 52 -0.13 2.60 -23.73
CA LEU A 52 -0.88 3.25 -22.67
C LEU A 52 -1.70 2.17 -21.94
N ASP A 53 -1.64 2.17 -20.62
CA ASP A 53 -2.47 1.34 -19.75
C ASP A 53 -3.29 2.25 -18.81
N VAL A 54 -4.57 2.01 -18.69
CA VAL A 54 -5.44 2.70 -17.74
C VAL A 54 -6.12 1.66 -16.90
N ARG A 55 -5.88 1.70 -15.58
CA ARG A 55 -6.38 0.70 -14.64
C ARG A 55 -7.12 1.37 -13.47
N TYR A 56 -8.25 0.79 -13.11
CA TYR A 56 -8.99 1.11 -11.91
C TYR A 56 -8.94 -0.07 -10.94
N ASP A 57 -8.52 0.20 -9.71
CA ASP A 57 -8.48 -0.77 -8.63
C ASP A 57 -9.42 -0.34 -7.50
N TYR A 58 -10.28 -1.26 -7.07
CA TYR A 58 -11.16 -1.10 -5.91
C TYR A 58 -10.69 -1.99 -4.77
N LEU A 59 -10.49 -1.40 -3.58
CA LEU A 59 -10.05 -2.07 -2.38
C LEU A 59 -10.83 -1.54 -1.17
N ASN A 60 -11.66 -2.39 -0.56
CA ASN A 60 -12.37 -2.08 0.68
C ASN A 60 -11.81 -2.94 1.82
N GLN A 61 -11.15 -2.27 2.76
CA GLN A 61 -10.59 -2.85 3.96
C GLN A 61 -11.56 -2.57 5.11
N ASP A 62 -12.31 -3.57 5.54
CA ASP A 62 -13.35 -3.48 6.57
C ASP A 62 -13.31 -4.65 7.57
N GLN A 63 -12.25 -5.45 7.53
CA GLN A 63 -12.05 -6.55 8.45
C GLN A 63 -10.90 -6.25 9.40
N LEU A 64 -11.18 -6.01 10.67
CA LEU A 64 -10.15 -5.94 11.71
C LEU A 64 -9.49 -7.31 11.87
N ARG A 65 -8.17 -7.31 11.88
CA ARG A 65 -7.34 -8.51 12.02
C ARG A 65 -6.19 -8.24 12.98
N SER A 66 -5.84 -9.27 13.77
CA SER A 66 -4.61 -9.29 14.56
C SER A 66 -3.89 -10.61 14.29
N GLY A 67 -2.65 -10.52 13.80
CA GLY A 67 -1.94 -11.67 13.28
C GLY A 67 -2.73 -12.36 12.17
N LYS A 68 -2.96 -13.66 12.30
CA LYS A 68 -3.72 -14.48 11.34
C LYS A 68 -5.23 -14.49 11.59
N GLY A 69 -5.68 -14.01 12.76
CA GLY A 69 -7.07 -14.06 13.20
C GLY A 69 -7.85 -12.79 12.88
N GLN A 70 -9.18 -12.91 12.81
CA GLN A 70 -10.05 -11.75 12.89
C GLN A 70 -10.08 -11.21 14.33
N ALA A 71 -10.12 -9.89 14.47
CA ALA A 71 -10.25 -9.23 15.76
C ALA A 71 -11.63 -8.55 15.87
N SER A 72 -12.24 -8.58 17.04
CA SER A 72 -13.44 -7.79 17.30
C SER A 72 -13.07 -6.37 17.73
N ALA A 73 -13.87 -5.38 17.33
CA ALA A 73 -13.67 -3.99 17.73
C ALA A 73 -13.59 -3.83 19.25
N ALA A 74 -14.47 -4.51 20.00
CA ALA A 74 -14.46 -4.48 21.45
C ALA A 74 -13.15 -5.02 22.07
N ALA A 75 -12.58 -6.10 21.52
CA ALA A 75 -11.31 -6.63 22.01
C ALA A 75 -10.14 -5.70 21.69
N VAL A 76 -10.16 -5.04 20.53
CA VAL A 76 -9.15 -4.06 20.11
C VAL A 76 -9.21 -2.83 21.02
N GLY A 77 -10.38 -2.24 21.23
CA GLY A 77 -10.57 -1.10 22.14
C GLY A 77 -10.17 -1.43 23.59
N ALA A 78 -10.55 -2.61 24.10
CA ALA A 78 -10.17 -3.04 25.43
C ALA A 78 -8.64 -3.22 25.60
N SER A 79 -7.89 -3.37 24.50
CA SER A 79 -6.42 -3.40 24.53
C SER A 79 -5.78 -2.00 24.46
N GLY A 80 -6.58 -0.93 24.40
CA GLY A 80 -6.11 0.45 24.25
C GLY A 80 -5.57 0.77 22.84
N GLN A 81 -5.82 -0.11 21.86
CA GLN A 81 -5.46 0.14 20.48
C GLN A 81 -6.60 0.86 19.74
N GLU A 82 -6.26 1.54 18.66
CA GLU A 82 -7.23 2.22 17.83
C GLU A 82 -8.14 1.21 17.11
N VAL A 83 -9.44 1.47 17.17
CA VAL A 83 -10.46 0.68 16.48
C VAL A 83 -10.74 1.30 15.12
N GLU A 84 -10.09 0.80 14.09
CA GLU A 84 -10.39 1.22 12.72
C GLU A 84 -11.73 0.65 12.25
N LYS A 85 -12.50 1.44 11.49
CA LYS A 85 -13.80 1.05 10.98
C LYS A 85 -13.76 0.57 9.55
N PHE A 86 -13.17 1.35 8.65
CA PHE A 86 -12.94 0.99 7.26
C PHE A 86 -11.91 1.90 6.60
N THR A 87 -11.26 1.38 5.56
CA THR A 87 -10.51 2.14 4.56
C THR A 87 -10.95 1.69 3.18
N ARG A 88 -11.60 2.60 2.44
CA ARG A 88 -12.02 2.35 1.07
C ARG A 88 -11.12 3.10 0.10
N ASN A 89 -10.46 2.36 -0.76
CA ASN A 89 -9.52 2.89 -1.74
C ASN A 89 -10.05 2.66 -3.16
N ASN A 90 -9.97 3.71 -3.97
CA ASN A 90 -10.18 3.68 -5.40
C ASN A 90 -8.92 4.28 -6.05
N TYR A 91 -8.20 3.48 -6.83
CA TYR A 91 -7.02 3.92 -7.53
C TYR A 91 -7.31 3.94 -9.03
N LEU A 92 -7.04 5.08 -9.68
CA LEU A 92 -6.97 5.17 -11.13
C LEU A 92 -5.50 5.35 -11.51
N THR A 93 -4.90 4.35 -12.13
CA THR A 93 -3.50 4.39 -12.52
C THR A 93 -3.40 4.53 -14.05
N VAL A 94 -2.70 5.55 -14.50
CA VAL A 94 -2.30 5.70 -15.91
C VAL A 94 -0.85 5.26 -16.03
N GLY A 95 -0.61 4.21 -16.81
CA GLY A 95 0.71 3.67 -17.12
C GLY A 95 1.11 4.00 -18.54
N VAL A 96 2.29 4.58 -18.71
CA VAL A 96 2.90 4.82 -20.03
C VAL A 96 4.13 3.93 -20.14
N ASP A 97 4.11 2.99 -21.06
CA ASP A 97 5.21 2.07 -21.32
C ASP A 97 5.82 2.34 -22.69
N TYR A 98 7.12 2.58 -22.73
CA TYR A 98 7.86 2.76 -23.96
C TYR A 98 8.99 1.74 -24.07
N THR A 99 8.88 0.85 -25.05
CA THR A 99 9.92 -0.12 -25.42
C THR A 99 10.73 0.43 -26.58
N PHE A 100 11.95 0.90 -26.32
CA PHE A 100 12.79 1.54 -27.33
C PHE A 100 13.70 0.54 -28.07
N SER A 101 13.93 -0.63 -27.50
CA SER A 101 14.52 -1.78 -28.19
C SER A 101 13.92 -3.08 -27.67
N PRO A 102 14.10 -4.22 -28.34
CA PRO A 102 13.61 -5.50 -27.85
C PRO A 102 14.11 -5.88 -26.45
N GLU A 103 15.22 -5.31 -26.01
CA GLU A 103 15.86 -5.56 -24.72
C GLU A 103 15.51 -4.51 -23.66
N TRP A 104 15.22 -3.27 -24.07
CA TRP A 104 15.09 -2.13 -23.16
C TRP A 104 13.72 -1.46 -23.22
N GLY A 105 13.21 -1.10 -22.09
CA GLY A 105 11.99 -0.30 -21.97
C GLY A 105 11.92 0.48 -20.67
N VAL A 106 10.98 1.42 -20.62
CA VAL A 106 10.67 2.22 -19.44
C VAL A 106 9.16 2.31 -19.26
N ASN A 107 8.72 2.23 -18.02
CA ASN A 107 7.32 2.39 -17.62
C ASN A 107 7.21 3.54 -16.63
N VAL A 108 6.25 4.43 -16.83
CA VAL A 108 5.90 5.50 -15.90
C VAL A 108 4.47 5.28 -15.44
N GLN A 109 4.25 5.27 -14.12
CA GLN A 109 2.93 5.06 -13.50
C GLN A 109 2.52 6.32 -12.74
N LEU A 110 1.32 6.79 -13.03
CA LEU A 110 0.70 7.99 -12.48
C LEU A 110 -0.59 7.57 -11.75
N PRO A 111 -0.54 7.30 -10.42
CA PRO A 111 -1.72 6.91 -9.67
C PRO A 111 -2.51 8.12 -9.20
N TRP A 112 -3.81 8.14 -9.45
CA TRP A 112 -4.77 9.01 -8.76
C TRP A 112 -5.44 8.21 -7.66
N ILE A 113 -5.38 8.70 -6.42
CA ILE A 113 -5.85 8.00 -5.23
C ILE A 113 -7.07 8.72 -4.67
N ASN A 114 -8.20 8.02 -4.63
CA ASN A 114 -9.36 8.44 -3.87
C ASN A 114 -9.50 7.48 -2.69
N ARG A 115 -9.38 7.99 -1.47
CA ARG A 115 -9.40 7.21 -0.24
C ARG A 115 -10.35 7.82 0.77
N ASN A 116 -11.25 6.97 1.29
CA ASN A 116 -12.12 7.31 2.41
C ASN A 116 -11.78 6.39 3.58
N HIS A 117 -11.58 6.96 4.75
CA HIS A 117 -11.21 6.24 5.96
C HIS A 117 -12.03 6.76 7.14
N ALA A 118 -12.30 5.89 8.09
CA ALA A 118 -12.85 6.24 9.38
C ALA A 118 -12.31 5.31 10.46
N THR A 119 -12.05 5.89 11.63
CA THR A 119 -11.72 5.18 12.86
C THR A 119 -12.69 5.54 13.96
N LEU A 120 -12.87 4.64 14.91
CA LEU A 120 -13.62 4.88 16.13
C LEU A 120 -12.72 5.35 17.28
N GLY A 121 -11.40 5.47 17.02
CA GLY A 121 -10.42 5.90 18.00
C GLY A 121 -10.03 4.80 19.01
N THR A 122 -9.34 5.20 20.07
CA THR A 122 -8.96 4.32 21.18
C THR A 122 -10.12 4.20 22.19
N ASP A 123 -10.15 3.10 22.95
CA ASP A 123 -11.16 2.82 23.98
C ASP A 123 -12.60 2.69 23.46
N SER A 124 -12.80 2.57 22.14
CA SER A 124 -14.11 2.29 21.56
C SER A 124 -14.48 0.82 21.72
N ASP A 125 -15.73 0.56 22.08
CA ASP A 125 -16.32 -0.79 22.09
C ASP A 125 -16.71 -1.28 20.67
N GLY A 126 -16.51 -0.45 19.65
CA GLY A 126 -16.91 -0.70 18.28
C GLY A 126 -18.28 -0.16 17.89
N SER A 127 -19.03 0.43 18.82
CA SER A 127 -20.36 0.98 18.57
C SER A 127 -20.33 2.49 18.29
N SER A 128 -19.47 3.23 18.98
CA SER A 128 -19.42 4.69 18.95
C SER A 128 -18.01 5.22 18.85
N PRO A 129 -17.83 6.41 18.24
CA PRO A 129 -16.56 7.12 18.28
C PRO A 129 -16.12 7.40 19.73
N ALA A 130 -14.81 7.28 19.96
CA ALA A 130 -14.18 7.53 21.24
C ALA A 130 -12.97 8.46 21.07
N THR A 131 -12.04 8.47 22.01
CA THR A 131 -10.86 9.33 22.00
C THR A 131 -10.04 9.16 20.72
N GLY A 132 -9.76 10.27 20.03
CA GLY A 132 -8.95 10.27 18.82
C GLY A 132 -9.67 9.79 17.56
N ALA A 133 -10.99 9.53 17.62
CA ALA A 133 -11.76 9.13 16.44
C ALA A 133 -11.75 10.23 15.35
N TYR A 134 -11.59 9.83 14.09
CA TYR A 134 -11.65 10.74 12.95
C TYR A 134 -12.17 10.06 11.68
N ALA A 135 -12.53 10.88 10.71
CA ALA A 135 -12.81 10.46 9.34
C ALA A 135 -11.99 11.29 8.37
N SER A 136 -11.59 10.70 7.26
CA SER A 136 -10.88 11.40 6.20
C SER A 136 -11.38 11.00 4.81
N SER A 137 -11.30 11.97 3.89
CA SER A 137 -11.55 11.77 2.46
C SER A 137 -10.47 12.51 1.69
N THR A 138 -9.64 11.78 0.96
CA THR A 138 -8.57 12.34 0.14
C THR A 138 -8.78 11.95 -1.32
N SER A 139 -8.49 12.88 -2.24
CA SER A 139 -8.53 12.64 -3.69
C SER A 139 -7.40 13.41 -4.33
N ASP A 140 -6.30 12.74 -4.64
CA ASP A 140 -5.04 13.36 -5.07
C ASP A 140 -4.21 12.45 -5.97
N LEU A 141 -3.23 13.07 -6.64
CA LEU A 141 -2.13 12.33 -7.25
C LEU A 141 -1.30 11.64 -6.16
N GLY A 142 -1.00 10.37 -6.35
CA GLY A 142 -0.09 9.62 -5.49
C GLY A 142 1.38 9.75 -5.93
N ASP A 143 2.23 8.90 -5.37
CA ASP A 143 3.64 8.87 -5.72
C ASP A 143 3.86 8.25 -7.10
N VAL A 144 4.51 8.99 -8.00
CA VAL A 144 4.83 8.54 -9.36
C VAL A 144 5.95 7.52 -9.32
N LYS A 145 5.80 6.44 -10.12
CA LYS A 145 6.85 5.42 -10.30
C LYS A 145 7.42 5.50 -11.71
N ILE A 146 8.75 5.40 -11.81
CA ILE A 146 9.49 5.31 -13.06
C ILE A 146 10.34 4.06 -12.99
N VAL A 147 10.07 3.08 -13.86
CA VAL A 147 10.70 1.74 -13.81
C VAL A 147 11.28 1.43 -15.18
N GLY A 148 12.60 1.32 -15.25
CA GLY A 148 13.32 0.76 -16.40
C GLY A 148 13.30 -0.77 -16.35
N ARG A 149 13.39 -1.40 -17.53
CA ARG A 149 13.57 -2.84 -17.65
C ARG A 149 14.64 -3.19 -18.68
N TYR A 150 15.34 -4.27 -18.40
CA TYR A 150 16.28 -4.90 -19.32
C TYR A 150 16.02 -6.40 -19.40
N GLN A 151 15.90 -6.95 -20.61
CA GLN A 151 15.57 -8.37 -20.86
C GLN A 151 16.47 -9.02 -21.95
N GLY A 152 17.71 -8.55 -22.06
CA GLY A 152 18.67 -9.06 -23.05
C GLY A 152 19.52 -10.25 -22.56
N PHE A 153 19.14 -10.93 -21.45
CA PHE A 153 19.93 -12.03 -20.88
C PHE A 153 19.79 -13.35 -21.65
N THR A 154 18.68 -13.52 -22.37
CA THR A 154 18.40 -14.75 -23.13
C THR A 154 18.07 -14.39 -24.58
N PRO A 155 18.34 -15.30 -25.53
CA PRO A 155 17.94 -15.08 -26.93
C PRO A 155 16.41 -14.85 -27.10
N GLN A 156 15.60 -15.48 -26.25
CA GLN A 156 14.14 -15.36 -26.23
C GLN A 156 13.66 -14.08 -25.55
N ARG A 157 14.54 -13.37 -24.82
CA ARG A 157 14.25 -12.16 -24.04
C ARG A 157 13.14 -12.38 -23.00
N ASN A 158 13.08 -13.56 -22.46
CA ASN A 158 12.06 -13.98 -21.49
C ASN A 158 12.52 -13.87 -20.02
N LEU A 159 13.77 -13.48 -19.78
CA LEU A 159 14.32 -13.17 -18.47
C LEU A 159 14.73 -11.69 -18.45
N GLY A 160 14.23 -10.96 -17.46
CA GLY A 160 14.55 -9.54 -17.34
C GLY A 160 14.71 -9.08 -15.91
N ILE A 161 15.33 -7.91 -15.77
CA ILE A 161 15.41 -7.15 -14.53
C ILE A 161 14.64 -5.85 -14.65
N MET A 162 14.17 -5.35 -13.51
CA MET A 162 13.53 -4.06 -13.34
C MET A 162 14.29 -3.25 -12.31
N PHE A 163 14.42 -1.96 -12.56
CA PHE A 163 15.03 -1.01 -11.64
C PHE A 163 14.39 0.35 -11.82
N GLY A 164 14.12 1.03 -10.74
CA GLY A 164 13.40 2.29 -10.82
C GLY A 164 13.30 3.02 -9.50
N LEU A 165 12.54 4.09 -9.55
CA LEU A 165 12.28 4.96 -8.42
C LEU A 165 10.77 5.21 -8.29
N LYS A 166 10.31 5.29 -7.05
CA LYS A 166 9.08 5.96 -6.68
C LYS A 166 9.45 7.36 -6.19
N LEU A 167 8.84 8.38 -6.76
CA LEU A 167 9.10 9.80 -6.44
C LEU A 167 8.02 10.33 -5.49
N PRO A 168 8.36 11.20 -4.52
CA PRO A 168 7.43 11.75 -3.53
C PRO A 168 6.56 12.86 -4.11
N THR A 169 5.74 12.55 -5.12
CA THR A 169 4.88 13.53 -5.81
C THR A 169 3.51 13.66 -5.17
N GLY A 170 3.10 12.68 -4.39
CA GLY A 170 1.82 12.68 -3.67
C GLY A 170 1.88 13.52 -2.40
N SER A 171 0.74 14.12 -2.03
CA SER A 171 0.63 14.85 -0.77
C SER A 171 0.73 13.89 0.43
N HIS A 172 1.45 14.32 1.47
CA HIS A 172 1.57 13.59 2.74
C HIS A 172 1.18 14.44 3.96
N THR A 173 0.44 15.54 3.73
CA THR A 173 0.04 16.51 4.74
C THR A 173 -1.46 16.78 4.78
N ARG A 174 -2.28 15.89 4.20
CA ARG A 174 -3.74 16.01 4.23
C ARG A 174 -4.26 15.78 5.64
N THR A 175 -5.34 16.46 5.98
CA THR A 175 -6.03 16.36 7.28
C THR A 175 -7.41 15.74 7.11
N GLY A 176 -7.88 15.07 8.15
CA GLY A 176 -9.23 14.59 8.32
C GLY A 176 -10.05 15.51 9.22
N ILE A 177 -11.21 15.03 9.61
CA ILE A 177 -12.14 15.70 10.53
C ILE A 177 -12.32 14.80 11.75
N SER A 178 -12.09 15.36 12.93
CA SER A 178 -12.32 14.67 14.20
C SER A 178 -13.80 14.33 14.38
N THR A 179 -14.07 13.09 14.73
CA THR A 179 -15.37 12.60 15.19
C THR A 179 -15.33 12.26 16.68
N ASP A 180 -14.21 12.55 17.37
CA ASP A 180 -14.04 12.42 18.81
C ASP A 180 -15.08 13.30 19.52
N PRO A 181 -15.89 12.74 20.44
CA PRO A 181 -16.89 13.50 21.20
C PRO A 181 -16.33 14.69 22.00
N ALA A 182 -15.05 14.65 22.37
CA ALA A 182 -14.37 15.74 23.10
C ALA A 182 -14.00 16.92 22.18
N ASN A 183 -13.77 16.68 20.86
CA ASN A 183 -13.35 17.71 19.90
C ASN A 183 -13.99 17.51 18.52
N PRO A 184 -15.31 17.47 18.40
CA PRO A 184 -15.99 17.17 17.15
C PRO A 184 -15.77 18.30 16.11
N GLY A 185 -15.49 17.90 14.86
CA GLY A 185 -15.31 18.82 13.75
C GLY A 185 -13.94 19.50 13.66
N ALA A 186 -13.04 19.28 14.63
CA ALA A 186 -11.67 19.80 14.58
C ALA A 186 -10.88 19.10 13.45
N ALA A 187 -9.82 19.78 12.96
CA ALA A 187 -8.87 19.16 12.04
C ALA A 187 -8.14 17.99 12.75
N ALA A 188 -8.14 16.83 12.11
CA ALA A 188 -7.46 15.63 12.60
C ALA A 188 -6.26 15.30 11.70
N VAL A 189 -5.17 14.85 12.31
CA VAL A 189 -4.02 14.33 11.57
C VAL A 189 -4.42 12.98 10.99
N ILE A 190 -4.22 12.81 9.69
CA ILE A 190 -4.37 11.51 9.03
C ILE A 190 -3.06 10.75 9.19
N ASP A 191 -3.17 9.49 9.54
CA ASP A 191 -2.04 8.56 9.61
C ASP A 191 -1.21 8.61 8.31
N ARG A 192 0.13 8.59 8.45
CA ARG A 192 1.08 8.71 7.34
C ARG A 192 0.86 7.65 6.26
N GLY A 193 0.50 6.46 6.65
CA GLY A 193 0.19 5.39 5.71
C GLY A 193 -1.14 5.57 4.95
N LEU A 194 -2.03 6.44 5.40
CA LEU A 194 -3.28 6.78 4.72
C LEU A 194 -3.15 8.00 3.80
N GLN A 195 -2.02 8.66 3.79
CA GLN A 195 -1.76 9.80 2.91
C GLN A 195 -1.66 9.37 1.44
N PRO A 196 -2.00 10.23 0.47
CA PRO A 196 -1.82 9.95 -0.96
C PRO A 196 -0.36 9.66 -1.36
N GLY A 197 0.60 10.30 -0.73
CA GLY A 197 2.02 10.07 -0.90
C GLY A 197 2.73 9.78 0.41
N THR A 198 3.92 9.20 0.33
CA THR A 198 4.73 8.88 1.51
C THR A 198 5.69 10.00 1.89
N GLY A 199 5.97 10.92 0.95
CA GLY A 199 7.01 11.93 1.08
C GLY A 199 8.42 11.39 0.90
N THR A 200 8.61 10.08 0.66
CA THR A 200 9.92 9.44 0.50
C THR A 200 10.20 9.06 -0.94
N THR A 201 11.47 9.08 -1.32
CA THR A 201 11.97 8.46 -2.55
C THR A 201 12.29 7.00 -2.28
N ASP A 202 11.71 6.07 -3.05
CA ASP A 202 11.98 4.66 -2.88
C ASP A 202 12.71 4.09 -4.09
N ALA A 203 13.68 3.21 -3.86
CA ALA A 203 14.26 2.37 -4.89
C ALA A 203 13.36 1.17 -5.17
N ILE A 204 13.25 0.80 -6.44
CA ILE A 204 12.52 -0.38 -6.92
C ILE A 204 13.50 -1.25 -7.68
N LEU A 205 13.63 -2.52 -7.27
CA LEU A 205 14.41 -3.54 -7.98
C LEU A 205 13.54 -4.77 -8.18
N GLY A 206 13.76 -5.48 -9.29
CA GLY A 206 13.01 -6.71 -9.53
C GLY A 206 13.61 -7.57 -10.61
N VAL A 207 13.08 -8.78 -10.69
CA VAL A 207 13.38 -9.77 -11.72
C VAL A 207 12.08 -10.38 -12.18
N TYR A 208 12.00 -10.72 -13.46
CA TYR A 208 10.87 -11.44 -14.03
C TYR A 208 11.32 -12.48 -15.04
N TYR A 209 10.51 -13.50 -15.15
CA TYR A 209 10.68 -14.56 -16.15
C TYR A 209 9.30 -14.95 -16.69
N PHE A 210 9.22 -15.23 -17.99
CA PHE A 210 8.03 -15.76 -18.62
C PHE A 210 8.40 -16.75 -19.71
N ASP A 211 7.56 -17.79 -19.90
CA ASP A 211 7.74 -18.78 -20.96
C ASP A 211 6.43 -19.51 -21.21
N SER A 212 6.44 -20.50 -22.11
CA SER A 212 5.28 -21.31 -22.46
C SER A 212 5.55 -22.79 -22.17
N PHE A 213 4.63 -23.47 -21.49
CA PHE A 213 4.66 -24.92 -21.39
C PHE A 213 4.38 -25.59 -22.72
N ASN A 214 3.49 -24.97 -23.51
CA ASN A 214 3.10 -25.42 -24.85
C ASN A 214 2.39 -24.26 -25.57
N LYS A 215 1.88 -24.49 -26.79
CA LYS A 215 1.20 -23.46 -27.60
C LYS A 215 -0.03 -22.81 -26.97
N ASN A 216 -0.60 -23.41 -25.91
CA ASN A 216 -1.83 -22.95 -25.27
C ASN A 216 -1.63 -22.44 -23.85
N TRP A 217 -0.48 -22.68 -23.22
CA TRP A 217 -0.25 -22.32 -21.82
C TRP A 217 1.03 -21.55 -21.65
N ASP A 218 0.91 -20.33 -21.19
CA ASP A 218 2.02 -19.48 -20.75
C ASP A 218 2.07 -19.44 -19.23
N TYR A 219 3.27 -19.22 -18.70
CA TYR A 219 3.49 -18.97 -17.29
C TYR A 219 4.47 -17.82 -17.11
N PHE A 220 4.40 -17.19 -15.97
CA PHE A 220 5.29 -16.11 -15.61
C PHE A 220 5.55 -16.09 -14.10
N GLY A 221 6.67 -15.47 -13.74
CA GLY A 221 7.04 -15.15 -12.37
C GLY A 221 7.69 -13.79 -12.31
N GLN A 222 7.45 -13.06 -11.23
CA GLN A 222 8.03 -11.76 -10.97
C GLN A 222 8.27 -11.60 -9.49
N ALA A 223 9.47 -11.14 -9.13
CA ALA A 223 9.81 -10.74 -7.77
C ALA A 223 10.28 -9.29 -7.77
N THR A 224 9.80 -8.47 -6.83
CA THR A 224 10.22 -7.08 -6.68
C THR A 224 10.45 -6.71 -5.23
N VAL A 225 11.38 -5.80 -5.00
CA VAL A 225 11.59 -5.11 -3.73
C VAL A 225 11.46 -3.61 -3.95
N GLN A 226 10.75 -2.95 -3.04
CA GLN A 226 10.64 -1.49 -2.97
C GLN A 226 11.06 -1.05 -1.57
N ALA A 227 12.07 -0.18 -1.48
CA ALA A 227 12.64 0.28 -0.22
C ALA A 227 12.86 1.79 -0.25
N ALA A 228 12.42 2.48 0.80
CA ALA A 228 12.65 3.91 0.95
C ALA A 228 14.14 4.21 1.16
N LEU A 229 14.68 5.11 0.33
CA LEU A 229 16.06 5.58 0.40
C LEU A 229 16.26 6.63 1.49
N ASP A 230 15.21 7.35 1.81
CA ASP A 230 15.17 8.45 2.78
C ASP A 230 14.00 8.30 3.76
N SER A 231 13.80 9.28 4.59
CA SER A 231 12.64 9.46 5.47
C SER A 231 12.11 10.88 5.31
N SER A 232 10.80 11.06 5.54
CA SER A 232 10.14 12.37 5.44
C SER A 232 9.34 12.64 6.70
N ASP A 233 9.60 13.78 7.36
CA ASP A 233 8.89 14.26 8.56
C ASP A 233 8.76 13.18 9.65
N GLY A 234 9.84 12.45 9.92
CA GLY A 234 9.86 11.37 10.91
C GLY A 234 9.15 10.10 10.50
N PHE A 235 8.85 9.91 9.20
CA PHE A 235 8.24 8.71 8.66
C PHE A 235 9.14 8.06 7.61
N LYS A 236 9.30 6.75 7.70
CA LYS A 236 9.94 5.90 6.69
C LYS A 236 9.11 4.65 6.49
N PRO A 237 8.52 4.45 5.29
CA PRO A 237 7.72 3.26 5.01
C PRO A 237 8.56 1.99 5.05
N GLY A 238 7.95 0.90 5.51
CA GLY A 238 8.56 -0.41 5.55
C GLY A 238 8.90 -0.93 4.15
N THR A 239 10.03 -1.64 4.04
CA THR A 239 10.43 -2.29 2.79
C THR A 239 9.41 -3.35 2.39
N GLY A 240 8.93 -3.27 1.15
CA GLY A 240 7.97 -4.20 0.57
C GLY A 240 8.63 -5.17 -0.40
N TYR A 241 8.29 -6.45 -0.28
CA TYR A 241 8.69 -7.54 -1.17
C TYR A 241 7.44 -8.11 -1.82
N ASN A 242 7.43 -8.24 -3.14
CA ASN A 242 6.32 -8.85 -3.87
C ASN A 242 6.83 -10.03 -4.68
N LEU A 243 6.03 -11.10 -4.69
CA LEU A 243 6.22 -12.27 -5.55
C LEU A 243 4.89 -12.55 -6.24
N ASN A 244 4.88 -12.51 -7.56
CA ASN A 244 3.74 -12.81 -8.39
C ASN A 244 4.11 -13.98 -9.31
N VAL A 245 3.30 -15.02 -9.30
CA VAL A 245 3.43 -16.13 -10.25
C VAL A 245 2.06 -16.41 -10.85
N GLY A 246 2.02 -16.80 -12.11
CA GLY A 246 0.74 -17.04 -12.76
C GLY A 246 0.85 -17.84 -14.04
N VAL A 247 -0.33 -18.30 -14.47
CA VAL A 247 -0.53 -19.05 -15.72
C VAL A 247 -1.63 -18.41 -16.53
N ARG A 248 -1.51 -18.48 -17.86
CA ARG A 248 -2.51 -18.00 -18.82
C ARG A 248 -2.84 -19.10 -19.81
N TYR A 249 -4.10 -19.18 -20.16
CA TYR A 249 -4.54 -20.10 -21.20
C TYR A 249 -4.82 -19.35 -22.49
N MET A 250 -4.02 -19.64 -23.52
CA MET A 250 -4.04 -18.97 -24.84
C MET A 250 -4.85 -19.75 -25.87
N GLY A 251 -5.51 -20.84 -25.48
CA GLY A 251 -6.24 -21.72 -26.41
C GLY A 251 -7.57 -21.16 -26.93
N PHE A 252 -8.10 -20.09 -26.32
CA PHE A 252 -9.28 -19.39 -26.83
C PHE A 252 -8.86 -18.17 -27.68
N ALA A 253 -9.55 -17.94 -28.79
CA ALA A 253 -9.21 -16.82 -29.68
C ALA A 253 -9.61 -15.44 -29.11
N GLU A 254 -10.68 -15.39 -28.34
CA GLU A 254 -11.33 -14.15 -27.92
C GLU A 254 -11.07 -13.77 -26.45
N VAL A 255 -10.63 -14.73 -25.65
CA VAL A 255 -10.50 -14.58 -24.20
C VAL A 255 -9.27 -15.33 -23.71
N ILE A 256 -8.48 -14.69 -22.87
CA ILE A 256 -7.29 -15.26 -22.24
C ILE A 256 -7.54 -15.35 -20.73
N PRO A 257 -8.07 -16.46 -20.23
CA PRO A 257 -8.19 -16.70 -18.80
C PRO A 257 -6.82 -16.83 -18.15
N GLN A 258 -6.72 -16.40 -16.90
CA GLN A 258 -5.49 -16.48 -16.15
C GLN A 258 -5.74 -16.65 -14.66
N LEU A 259 -4.77 -17.22 -13.98
CA LEU A 259 -4.76 -17.40 -12.56
C LEU A 259 -3.39 -17.03 -12.00
N GLN A 260 -3.38 -16.22 -10.95
CA GLN A 260 -2.15 -15.80 -10.30
C GLN A 260 -2.19 -16.10 -8.81
N LEU A 261 -1.02 -16.31 -8.24
CA LEU A 261 -0.74 -16.18 -6.81
C LEU A 261 0.10 -14.93 -6.62
N ASN A 262 -0.46 -13.97 -5.90
CA ASN A 262 0.21 -12.71 -5.56
C ASN A 262 0.55 -12.73 -4.07
N THR A 263 1.82 -12.58 -3.74
CA THR A 263 2.32 -12.54 -2.36
C THR A 263 2.99 -11.21 -2.12
N ARG A 264 2.68 -10.61 -0.99
CA ARG A 264 3.34 -9.40 -0.50
C ARG A 264 3.76 -9.58 0.94
N TYR A 265 5.04 -9.31 1.22
CA TYR A 265 5.57 -9.14 2.57
C TYR A 265 6.02 -7.69 2.73
N VAL A 266 5.61 -7.03 3.81
CA VAL A 266 6.02 -5.66 4.12
C VAL A 266 6.60 -5.63 5.53
N MET A 267 7.75 -5.00 5.68
CA MET A 267 8.32 -4.69 6.99
C MET A 267 7.49 -3.60 7.67
N HIS A 268 7.60 -3.44 8.99
CA HIS A 268 6.94 -2.34 9.69
C HIS A 268 7.54 -0.98 9.28
N ASP A 269 6.71 0.04 9.35
CA ASP A 269 7.13 1.42 9.17
C ASP A 269 7.99 1.87 10.36
N THR A 270 8.83 2.88 10.14
CA THR A 270 9.78 3.35 11.15
C THR A 270 9.79 4.88 11.24
N GLY A 271 10.19 5.39 12.40
CA GLY A 271 10.30 6.82 12.67
C GLY A 271 9.27 7.32 13.69
N ALA A 272 9.43 8.56 14.14
CA ALA A 272 8.61 9.12 15.21
C ALA A 272 7.15 9.40 14.80
N ALA A 273 6.90 9.55 13.49
CA ALA A 273 5.57 9.75 12.91
C ALA A 273 5.00 8.47 12.27
N ALA A 274 5.58 7.30 12.56
CA ALA A 274 5.13 6.01 12.04
C ALA A 274 4.42 5.21 13.12
N ASP A 275 3.38 4.47 12.72
CA ASP A 275 2.93 3.35 13.52
C ASP A 275 3.92 2.19 13.35
N THR A 276 4.73 1.96 14.37
CA THR A 276 5.74 0.90 14.36
C THR A 276 5.19 -0.45 14.83
N VAL A 277 3.96 -0.50 15.33
CA VAL A 277 3.32 -1.69 15.91
C VAL A 277 2.36 -2.34 14.92
N SER A 278 1.45 -1.54 14.37
CA SER A 278 0.33 -2.04 13.57
C SER A 278 0.55 -1.83 12.06
N THR A 279 1.80 -1.96 11.59
CA THR A 279 2.18 -1.88 10.18
C THR A 279 2.99 -3.09 9.75
N GLY A 280 2.91 -3.43 8.45
CA GLY A 280 3.58 -4.59 7.88
C GLY A 280 2.84 -5.91 8.10
N GLY A 281 3.35 -6.95 7.45
CA GLY A 281 2.74 -8.28 7.47
C GLY A 281 2.95 -9.05 6.17
N THR A 282 2.31 -10.20 6.07
CA THR A 282 2.33 -11.07 4.89
C THR A 282 0.91 -11.27 4.36
N LEU A 283 0.72 -10.99 3.09
CA LEU A 283 -0.56 -11.15 2.40
C LEU A 283 -0.35 -12.02 1.17
N MET A 284 -1.23 -13.01 0.96
CA MET A 284 -1.25 -13.85 -0.23
C MET A 284 -2.66 -13.89 -0.81
N TYR A 285 -2.76 -13.72 -2.11
CA TYR A 285 -4.04 -13.70 -2.82
C TYR A 285 -4.00 -14.63 -4.03
N LEU A 286 -5.07 -15.38 -4.20
CA LEU A 286 -5.36 -16.08 -5.44
C LEU A 286 -6.16 -15.12 -6.34
N SER A 287 -5.70 -14.90 -7.56
CA SER A 287 -6.21 -13.86 -8.43
C SER A 287 -6.64 -14.44 -9.78
N PRO A 288 -7.88 -14.96 -9.88
CA PRO A 288 -8.46 -15.25 -11.17
C PRO A 288 -8.70 -13.96 -11.96
N GLY A 289 -8.46 -14.01 -13.25
CA GLY A 289 -8.64 -12.89 -14.13
C GLY A 289 -8.80 -13.30 -15.59
N VAL A 290 -9.06 -12.31 -16.41
CA VAL A 290 -9.28 -12.48 -17.84
C VAL A 290 -8.72 -11.28 -18.60
N VAL A 291 -8.12 -11.56 -19.77
CA VAL A 291 -7.80 -10.55 -20.78
C VAL A 291 -8.62 -10.81 -22.02
N VAL A 292 -9.22 -9.78 -22.57
CA VAL A 292 -10.01 -9.83 -23.81
C VAL A 292 -9.30 -8.92 -24.85
N PRO A 293 -8.65 -9.51 -25.87
CA PRO A 293 -8.14 -8.75 -27.00
C PRO A 293 -9.32 -8.14 -27.80
N VAL A 294 -9.45 -6.83 -27.77
CA VAL A 294 -10.51 -6.11 -28.50
C VAL A 294 -10.08 -5.86 -29.96
N SER A 295 -8.78 -5.67 -30.16
CA SER A 295 -8.16 -5.53 -31.46
C SER A 295 -6.68 -5.95 -31.41
N LYS A 296 -5.98 -5.88 -32.54
CA LYS A 296 -4.52 -6.14 -32.58
C LYS A 296 -3.71 -5.18 -31.69
N ARG A 297 -4.29 -4.04 -31.30
CA ARG A 297 -3.63 -2.99 -30.53
C ARG A 297 -4.29 -2.70 -29.17
N ALA A 298 -5.49 -3.19 -28.95
CA ALA A 298 -6.26 -2.89 -27.75
C ALA A 298 -6.68 -4.17 -27.04
N SER A 299 -6.58 -4.18 -25.72
CA SER A 299 -7.13 -5.22 -24.85
C SER A 299 -7.76 -4.59 -23.63
N VAL A 300 -8.76 -5.27 -23.08
CA VAL A 300 -9.32 -4.99 -21.75
C VAL A 300 -9.05 -6.20 -20.85
N TYR A 301 -8.94 -5.95 -19.55
CA TYR A 301 -8.67 -7.01 -18.59
C TYR A 301 -9.35 -6.77 -17.27
N GLY A 302 -9.56 -7.81 -16.50
CA GLY A 302 -10.07 -7.72 -15.15
C GLY A 302 -9.61 -8.87 -14.27
N PHE A 303 -9.51 -8.56 -12.96
CA PHE A 303 -9.10 -9.50 -11.92
C PHE A 303 -9.93 -9.33 -10.68
N VAL A 304 -10.09 -10.41 -9.95
CA VAL A 304 -10.51 -10.39 -8.55
C VAL A 304 -9.44 -11.09 -7.72
N GLN A 305 -8.92 -10.41 -6.72
CA GLN A 305 -7.92 -10.96 -5.80
C GLN A 305 -8.62 -11.41 -4.52
N LEU A 306 -8.56 -12.70 -4.25
CA LEU A 306 -9.18 -13.35 -3.09
C LEU A 306 -8.10 -13.71 -2.08
N PRO A 307 -8.18 -13.23 -0.82
CA PRO A 307 -7.15 -13.52 0.17
C PRO A 307 -7.17 -15.01 0.54
N VAL A 308 -6.02 -15.66 0.41
CA VAL A 308 -5.80 -17.05 0.85
C VAL A 308 -4.94 -17.13 2.11
N TYR A 309 -4.16 -16.08 2.38
CA TYR A 309 -3.39 -15.95 3.61
C TYR A 309 -3.22 -14.48 3.95
N GLN A 310 -3.47 -14.14 5.22
CA GLN A 310 -3.29 -12.80 5.76
C GLN A 310 -2.73 -12.93 7.18
N ASP A 311 -1.54 -12.39 7.41
CA ASP A 311 -0.87 -12.34 8.70
C ASP A 311 -0.31 -10.94 8.88
N VAL A 312 -0.96 -10.13 9.70
CA VAL A 312 -0.64 -8.72 9.90
C VAL A 312 0.02 -8.51 11.26
N ARG A 313 0.89 -7.52 11.38
CA ARG A 313 1.47 -7.11 12.66
C ARG A 313 0.53 -6.17 13.38
N GLY A 314 0.42 -6.28 14.70
CA GLY A 314 -0.53 -5.50 15.49
C GLY A 314 -1.96 -5.72 15.05
N VAL A 315 -2.75 -4.65 15.02
CA VAL A 315 -4.14 -4.64 14.53
C VAL A 315 -4.23 -3.82 13.27
N GLN A 316 -4.81 -4.39 12.21
CA GLN A 316 -4.93 -3.72 10.92
C GLN A 316 -6.22 -4.09 10.22
N LEU A 317 -6.70 -3.20 9.34
CA LEU A 317 -7.78 -3.52 8.41
C LEU A 317 -7.27 -4.32 7.22
N THR A 318 -7.98 -5.37 6.86
CA THR A 318 -7.71 -6.17 5.67
C THR A 318 -8.93 -6.24 4.76
N PRO A 319 -8.73 -6.41 3.43
CA PRO A 319 -9.84 -6.55 2.50
C PRO A 319 -10.36 -7.99 2.45
N ARG A 320 -11.65 -8.11 2.11
CA ARG A 320 -12.28 -9.39 1.74
C ARG A 320 -11.94 -9.80 0.32
N TYR A 321 -11.78 -8.83 -0.55
CA TYR A 321 -11.34 -8.99 -1.93
C TYR A 321 -10.84 -7.65 -2.46
N THR A 322 -10.08 -7.72 -3.56
CA THR A 322 -9.72 -6.55 -4.38
C THR A 322 -10.18 -6.82 -5.80
N ALA A 323 -10.69 -5.82 -6.50
CA ALA A 323 -11.11 -5.92 -7.89
C ALA A 323 -10.34 -4.91 -8.73
N SER A 324 -9.90 -5.33 -9.90
CA SER A 324 -9.19 -4.50 -10.86
C SER A 324 -9.80 -4.65 -12.25
N ILE A 325 -9.96 -3.54 -12.96
CA ILE A 325 -10.32 -3.52 -14.37
C ILE A 325 -9.41 -2.54 -15.08
N GLY A 326 -8.99 -2.85 -16.29
CA GLY A 326 -8.13 -1.96 -17.08
C GLY A 326 -8.26 -2.17 -18.57
N ALA A 327 -7.66 -1.23 -19.28
CA ALA A 327 -7.57 -1.26 -20.74
C ALA A 327 -6.16 -0.85 -21.16
N ARG A 328 -5.66 -1.52 -22.19
CA ARG A 328 -4.35 -1.25 -22.79
C ARG A 328 -4.49 -0.94 -24.26
N TYR A 329 -3.68 0.00 -24.73
CA TYR A 329 -3.57 0.36 -26.15
C TYR A 329 -2.10 0.44 -26.55
N ALA A 330 -1.73 -0.22 -27.65
CA ALA A 330 -0.41 -0.14 -28.29
C ALA A 330 -0.49 0.73 -29.56
N PHE A 331 0.38 1.72 -29.65
CA PHE A 331 0.43 2.66 -30.78
C PHE A 331 1.22 2.12 -31.97
#